data_f283ed134f8020edc0dfbe7eb0ef2978
#
_entry.id   f283ed134f8020edc0dfbe7eb0ef2978
#
_cell.length_a   1.000
_cell.length_b   1.000
_cell.length_c   1.000
_cell.angle_alpha   90.00
_cell.angle_beta   90.00
_cell.angle_gamma   90.00
#
_symmetry.space_group_name_H-M   'P 1'
#
loop_
_entity.id
_entity.type
_entity.pdbx_description
1 polymer ?
#
loop_
_entity_poly.entity_id
_entity_poly.type
_entity_poly.pdbx_seq_one_letter_code
_entity_poly.pdbx_strand_id
1 'polypeptide(L)' 'MSKKDVDEKLTDKEWTELIKEWCKQYDGGKHQRPGQAYMNALFIIKPGLYSQLTETENDCFYDDNKIINFIRRLN' A
#
# COMPACT_ATOMS: atom_id res chain seq x y z
N MET A 1 20.05 -9.63 9.55
CA MET A 1 19.72 -9.43 9.40
C MET A 1 18.56 -8.89 9.10
N SER A 2 18.00 -8.61 9.48
CA SER A 2 16.73 -8.10 9.20
C SER A 2 16.70 -6.81 8.55
N LYS A 3 17.78 -6.24 8.32
CA LYS A 3 17.74 -5.00 7.73
C LYS A 3 17.25 -5.07 6.33
N LYS A 4 17.26 -6.20 5.71
CA LYS A 4 16.76 -6.27 4.41
C LYS A 4 15.25 -6.05 4.41
N ASP A 5 14.59 -6.17 5.52
CA ASP A 5 13.16 -5.94 5.55
C ASP A 5 12.82 -4.48 5.34
N VAL A 6 13.73 -3.60 5.65
CA VAL A 6 13.49 -2.18 5.50
C VAL A 6 13.36 -1.78 4.05
N ASP A 7 14.01 -2.56 3.17
CA ASP A 7 13.97 -2.27 1.75
C ASP A 7 13.02 -3.18 0.99
N GLU A 8 12.16 -3.86 1.70
CA GLU A 8 11.24 -4.79 1.07
C GLU A 8 10.33 -4.08 0.09
N LYS A 9 10.13 -4.71 -1.05
CA LYS A 9 9.29 -4.19 -2.09
C LYS A 9 8.37 -5.28 -2.58
N LEU A 10 7.43 -4.91 -3.46
CA LEU A 10 6.48 -5.88 -3.97
C LEU A 10 7.01 -6.50 -5.25
N THR A 11 6.79 -7.80 -5.40
CA THR A 11 7.06 -8.48 -6.65
C THR A 11 5.94 -8.18 -7.63
N ASP A 12 6.12 -8.53 -8.89
CA ASP A 12 5.08 -8.31 -9.90
C ASP A 12 3.79 -9.02 -9.52
N LYS A 13 3.90 -10.22 -8.98
CA LYS A 13 2.72 -10.96 -8.57
C LYS A 13 2.01 -10.25 -7.42
N GLU A 14 2.78 -9.75 -6.47
CA GLU A 14 2.20 -9.04 -5.34
C GLU A 14 1.57 -7.73 -5.78
N TRP A 15 2.16 -7.05 -6.75
CA TRP A 15 1.54 -5.85 -7.30
C TRP A 15 0.20 -6.17 -7.95
N THR A 16 0.11 -7.28 -8.68
CA THR A 16 -1.14 -7.68 -9.28
C THR A 16 -2.19 -7.94 -8.21
N GLU A 17 -1.80 -8.61 -7.14
CA GLU A 17 -2.73 -8.88 -6.04
C GLU A 17 -3.13 -7.60 -5.32
N LEU A 18 -2.19 -6.69 -5.14
CA LEU A 18 -2.48 -5.43 -4.51
C LEU A 18 -3.50 -4.64 -5.31
N ILE A 19 -3.32 -4.56 -6.62
CA ILE A 19 -4.25 -3.82 -7.45
C ILE A 19 -5.65 -4.45 -7.43
N LYS A 20 -5.72 -5.78 -7.46
CA LYS A 20 -7.02 -6.43 -7.37
C LYS A 20 -7.71 -6.11 -6.05
N GLU A 21 -6.96 -6.17 -4.96
CA GLU A 21 -7.53 -5.86 -3.66
C GLU A 21 -7.90 -4.39 -3.57
N TRP A 22 -7.06 -3.52 -4.14
CA TRP A 22 -7.33 -2.10 -4.16
C TRP A 22 -8.66 -1.82 -4.87
N CYS A 23 -8.90 -2.49 -6.00
CA CYS A 23 -10.14 -2.30 -6.73
C CYS A 23 -11.35 -2.68 -5.88
N LYS A 24 -11.24 -3.76 -5.12
CA LYS A 24 -12.32 -4.18 -4.25
C LYS A 24 -12.55 -3.18 -3.11
N GLN A 25 -11.48 -2.68 -2.52
CA GLN A 25 -11.58 -1.74 -1.41
C GLN A 25 -12.09 -0.39 -1.88
N TYR A 26 -11.60 0.06 -3.02
CA TYR A 26 -11.97 1.36 -3.53
C TYR A 26 -13.41 1.39 -4.05
N ASP A 27 -13.78 0.38 -4.78
CA ASP A 27 -15.15 0.20 -5.28
C ASP A 27 -15.72 1.49 -5.88
N GLY A 28 -14.98 2.09 -6.82
CA GLY A 28 -15.42 3.30 -7.48
C GLY A 28 -15.49 4.52 -6.58
N GLY A 29 -14.83 4.46 -5.44
CA GLY A 29 -14.82 5.58 -4.51
C GLY A 29 -16.02 5.65 -3.59
N LYS A 30 -16.80 4.57 -3.50
CA LYS A 30 -18.01 4.59 -2.69
C LYS A 30 -17.76 4.63 -1.21
N HIS A 31 -16.72 3.97 -0.75
CA HIS A 31 -16.49 3.83 0.69
C HIS A 31 -15.15 4.36 1.16
N GLN A 32 -14.18 4.45 0.28
CA GLN A 32 -12.82 4.82 0.67
C GLN A 32 -12.21 5.72 -0.37
N ARG A 33 -11.30 6.59 0.06
CA ARG A 33 -10.50 7.38 -0.86
C ARG A 33 -9.42 6.47 -1.47
N PRO A 34 -8.85 6.82 -2.62
CA PRO A 34 -7.85 5.96 -3.26
C PRO A 34 -6.66 5.63 -2.36
N GLY A 35 -6.13 6.60 -1.62
CA GLY A 35 -5.01 6.34 -0.73
C GLY A 35 -5.37 5.40 0.40
N GLN A 36 -6.55 5.58 0.98
CA GLN A 36 -7.04 4.71 2.04
C GLN A 36 -7.16 3.28 1.52
N ALA A 37 -7.69 3.12 0.31
CA ALA A 37 -7.85 1.79 -0.27
C ALA A 37 -6.51 1.10 -0.51
N TYR A 38 -5.48 1.85 -0.92
CA TYR A 38 -4.15 1.27 -1.11
C TYR A 38 -3.58 0.76 0.20
N MET A 39 -3.69 1.52 1.26
CA MET A 39 -3.16 1.08 2.55
C MET A 39 -3.93 -0.13 3.08
N ASN A 40 -5.25 -0.13 2.94
CA ASN A 40 -6.04 -1.27 3.38
C ASN A 40 -5.72 -2.53 2.57
N ALA A 41 -5.50 -2.38 1.27
CA ALA A 41 -5.13 -3.50 0.42
C ALA A 41 -3.77 -4.06 0.84
N LEU A 42 -2.83 -3.18 1.12
CA LEU A 42 -1.51 -3.62 1.54
C LEU A 42 -1.58 -4.38 2.86
N PHE A 43 -2.41 -3.92 3.79
CA PHE A 43 -2.58 -4.60 5.05
C PHE A 43 -3.06 -6.04 4.85
N ILE A 44 -3.93 -6.25 3.88
CA ILE A 44 -4.47 -7.58 3.61
C ILE A 44 -3.44 -8.50 2.96
N ILE A 45 -2.71 -8.00 1.95
CA ILE A 45 -1.82 -8.89 1.23
C ILE A 45 -0.43 -9.00 1.86
N LYS A 46 0.01 -7.97 2.57
CA LYS A 46 1.36 -7.99 3.13
C LYS A 46 1.43 -7.14 4.40
N PRO A 47 0.84 -7.61 5.49
CA PRO A 47 0.74 -6.80 6.71
C PRO A 47 2.08 -6.36 7.29
N GLY A 48 3.14 -7.15 7.11
CA GLY A 48 4.45 -6.74 7.59
C GLY A 48 4.96 -5.49 6.91
N LEU A 49 4.73 -5.39 5.61
CA LEU A 49 5.14 -4.21 4.86
C LEU A 49 4.23 -3.02 5.20
N TYR A 50 2.95 -3.29 5.42
CA TYR A 50 2.04 -2.24 5.88
C TYR A 50 2.56 -1.61 7.16
N SER A 51 3.02 -2.44 8.10
CA SER A 51 3.54 -1.92 9.37
C SER A 51 4.75 -1.03 9.17
N GLN A 52 5.55 -1.30 8.15
CA GLN A 52 6.73 -0.49 7.89
C GLN A 52 6.38 0.87 7.31
N LEU A 53 5.25 0.96 6.60
CA LEU A 53 4.88 2.19 5.93
C LEU A 53 3.92 3.06 6.72
N THR A 54 3.15 2.46 7.61
CA THR A 54 2.09 3.20 8.31
C THR A 54 2.70 4.31 9.16
N GLU A 55 2.06 5.48 9.13
CA GLU A 55 2.49 6.66 9.89
C GLU A 55 3.85 7.22 9.43
N THR A 56 4.28 6.88 8.23
CA THR A 56 5.47 7.47 7.66
C THR A 56 5.06 8.36 6.48
N GLU A 57 6.03 8.99 5.85
CA GLU A 57 5.73 9.83 4.69
C GLU A 57 5.23 9.02 3.51
N ASN A 58 5.36 7.70 3.55
CA ASN A 58 4.87 6.83 2.49
C ASN A 58 3.46 6.32 2.76
N ASP A 59 2.86 6.73 3.87
CA ASP A 59 1.52 6.31 4.26
C ASP A 59 0.51 7.23 3.61
N CYS A 60 -0.25 6.72 2.65
CA CYS A 60 -1.21 7.54 1.93
C CYS A 60 -2.64 7.41 2.45
N PHE A 61 -2.81 6.81 3.64
CA PHE A 61 -4.15 6.55 4.17
C PHE A 61 -4.99 7.83 4.31
N TYR A 62 -4.39 8.88 4.83
CA TYR A 62 -5.11 10.13 5.06
C TYR A 62 -4.82 11.22 4.03
N ASP A 63 -3.91 10.99 3.10
CA ASP A 63 -3.51 12.00 2.14
C ASP A 63 -3.25 11.35 0.79
N ASP A 64 -4.18 11.52 -0.14
CA ASP A 64 -4.05 10.91 -1.46
C ASP A 64 -2.83 11.42 -2.21
N ASN A 65 -2.32 12.61 -1.86
CA ASN A 65 -1.12 13.10 -2.52
C ASN A 65 0.11 12.27 -2.21
N LYS A 66 0.05 11.44 -1.17
CA LYS A 66 1.17 10.58 -0.84
C LYS A 66 1.13 9.24 -1.56
N ILE A 67 0.14 9.02 -2.42
CA ILE A 67 0.07 7.78 -3.19
C ILE A 67 1.34 7.59 -4.02
N ILE A 68 1.89 8.67 -4.57
CA ILE A 68 3.09 8.55 -5.38
C ILE A 68 4.26 8.07 -4.53
N ASN A 69 4.36 8.54 -3.28
CA ASN A 69 5.41 8.07 -2.37
C ASN A 69 5.22 6.59 -2.05
N PHE A 70 3.98 6.19 -1.82
CA PHE A 70 3.64 4.80 -1.56
C PHE A 70 4.08 3.91 -2.72
N ILE A 71 3.74 4.30 -3.94
CA ILE A 71 4.08 3.49 -5.10
C ILE A 71 5.60 3.43 -5.30
N ARG A 72 6.28 4.55 -5.14
CA ARG A 72 7.74 4.57 -5.29
C ARG A 72 8.44 3.72 -4.25
N ARG A 73 7.94 3.74 -3.02
CA ARG A 73 8.55 2.96 -1.97
C ARG A 73 8.47 1.46 -2.25
N LEU A 74 7.35 1.02 -2.81
CA LEU A 74 7.11 -0.40 -3.04
C LEU A 74 7.59 -0.90 -4.39
N ASN A 75 7.89 0.00 -5.28
CA ASN A 75 8.34 -0.36 -6.62
C ASN A 75 9.89 -0.45 -6.68
#